data_1bc85867d193b67265874bd509131fde
#
_entry.id   1bc85867d193b67265874bd509131fde
#
_cell.length_a   1.000
_cell.length_b   1.000
_cell.length_c   1.000
_cell.angle_alpha   90.00
_cell.angle_beta   90.00
_cell.angle_gamma   90.00
#
_symmetry.space_group_name_H-M   'P 1'
#
loop_
_entity.id
_entity.type
_entity.pdbx_description
1 polymer ?
#
loop_
_entity_poly.entity_id
_entity_poly.type
_entity_poly.pdbx_seq_one_letter_code
_entity_poly.pdbx_strand_id
1 'polypeptide(L)'
;MKLYGYFRSSAAYRVRIALNLKGLAHEHAFVHLTRNGGAQKSPGYIARNPQGLVPALELDGGTILTQSLAIIEYLDEAFPEPPLLPQQSVARAHVRAIAQAVACDIHPLNNLRVLQYLRHRMGQDKEAVEAWYRHWIVSGFGAIEKMIGEDGFCAGGQVTLADVCLVPQIFNARRYEIDLAPYPRIRRVEEMCGAIAAFADAHPSRQPDAE
;
A
#
# COMPACT_ATOMS: atom_id res chain seq x y z
N MET A 1 -16.96 3.50 -10.44
CA MET A 1 -15.51 3.80 -10.30
C MET A 1 -14.67 2.70 -10.93
N LYS A 2 -13.42 3.00 -11.40
CA LYS A 2 -12.50 2.04 -12.00
C LYS A 2 -11.10 2.18 -11.43
N LEU A 3 -10.57 1.10 -10.86
CA LEU A 3 -9.24 1.06 -10.25
C LEU A 3 -8.21 0.52 -11.25
N TYR A 4 -7.27 1.35 -11.65
CA TYR A 4 -6.09 0.93 -12.40
C TYR A 4 -5.03 0.45 -11.41
N GLY A 5 -4.68 -0.82 -11.47
CA GLY A 5 -3.81 -1.45 -10.49
C GLY A 5 -3.02 -2.63 -11.03
N TYR A 6 -2.20 -3.20 -10.15
CA TYR A 6 -1.46 -4.43 -10.37
C TYR A 6 -1.49 -5.26 -9.08
N PHE A 7 -1.72 -6.56 -9.18
CA PHE A 7 -1.97 -7.40 -8.01
C PHE A 7 -0.91 -7.26 -6.91
N ARG A 8 0.39 -7.27 -7.27
CA ARG A 8 1.50 -7.13 -6.32
C ARG A 8 1.83 -5.71 -5.87
N SER A 9 1.21 -4.69 -6.47
CA SER A 9 1.48 -3.31 -6.06
C SER A 9 0.93 -3.06 -4.67
N SER A 10 1.80 -2.80 -3.69
CA SER A 10 1.37 -2.46 -2.33
C SER A 10 0.56 -1.18 -2.27
N ALA A 11 0.86 -0.19 -3.12
CA ALA A 11 0.04 1.03 -3.22
C ALA A 11 -1.37 0.75 -3.79
N ALA A 12 -1.51 -0.14 -4.79
CA ALA A 12 -2.80 -0.59 -5.28
C ALA A 12 -3.53 -1.45 -4.23
N TYR A 13 -2.81 -2.28 -3.49
CA TYR A 13 -3.36 -3.09 -2.41
C TYR A 13 -4.00 -2.23 -1.31
N ARG A 14 -3.36 -1.10 -0.92
CA ARG A 14 -3.96 -0.11 0.01
C ARG A 14 -5.32 0.37 -0.48
N VAL A 15 -5.42 0.75 -1.75
CA VAL A 15 -6.68 1.27 -2.31
C VAL A 15 -7.75 0.18 -2.41
N ARG A 16 -7.39 -1.06 -2.75
CA ARG A 16 -8.32 -2.20 -2.72
C ARG A 16 -8.89 -2.43 -1.32
N ILE A 17 -8.04 -2.40 -0.28
CA ILE A 17 -8.49 -2.52 1.11
C ILE A 17 -9.47 -1.41 1.44
N ALA A 18 -9.15 -0.16 1.11
CA ALA A 18 -10.02 0.98 1.41
C ALA A 18 -11.37 0.88 0.70
N LEU A 19 -11.39 0.52 -0.60
CA LEU A 19 -12.62 0.31 -1.35
C LEU A 19 -13.49 -0.80 -0.74
N ASN A 20 -12.87 -1.91 -0.33
CA ASN A 20 -13.57 -3.02 0.33
C ASN A 20 -14.12 -2.62 1.70
N LEU A 21 -13.35 -1.89 2.53
CA LEU A 21 -13.80 -1.39 3.83
C LEU A 21 -15.00 -0.46 3.70
N LYS A 22 -15.02 0.37 2.65
CA LYS A 22 -16.12 1.29 2.33
C LYS A 22 -17.30 0.61 1.61
N GLY A 23 -17.19 -0.69 1.27
CA GLY A 23 -18.23 -1.41 0.53
C GLY A 23 -18.46 -0.89 -0.89
N LEU A 24 -17.46 -0.28 -1.51
CA LEU A 24 -17.56 0.39 -2.80
C LEU A 24 -17.26 -0.56 -3.95
N ALA A 25 -18.26 -0.84 -4.78
CA ALA A 25 -18.10 -1.60 -6.01
C ALA A 25 -17.24 -0.82 -7.02
N HIS A 26 -16.32 -1.52 -7.67
CA HIS A 26 -15.43 -0.92 -8.67
C HIS A 26 -15.01 -1.94 -9.73
N GLU A 27 -14.68 -1.45 -10.91
CA GLU A 27 -14.06 -2.23 -11.97
C GLU A 27 -12.53 -2.28 -11.75
N HIS A 28 -11.91 -3.40 -12.13
CA HIS A 28 -10.45 -3.51 -12.18
C HIS A 28 -9.94 -3.31 -13.61
N ALA A 29 -8.95 -2.42 -13.76
CA ALA A 29 -8.14 -2.28 -14.96
C ALA A 29 -6.70 -2.68 -14.63
N PHE A 30 -6.28 -3.82 -15.16
CA PHE A 30 -4.97 -4.38 -14.84
C PHE A 30 -3.86 -3.68 -15.62
N VAL A 31 -2.87 -3.15 -14.90
CA VAL A 31 -1.71 -2.45 -15.45
C VAL A 31 -0.45 -3.22 -15.06
N HIS A 32 -0.06 -4.17 -15.89
CA HIS A 32 1.07 -5.04 -15.60
C HIS A 32 2.39 -4.27 -15.62
N LEU A 33 3.14 -4.31 -14.49
CA LEU A 33 4.30 -3.43 -14.29
C LEU A 33 5.60 -3.93 -14.92
N THR A 34 5.69 -5.21 -15.27
CA THR A 34 6.96 -5.81 -15.74
C THR A 34 6.88 -6.45 -17.13
N ARG A 35 5.73 -6.99 -17.56
CA ARG A 35 5.58 -7.57 -18.89
C ARG A 35 5.73 -6.49 -19.98
N ASN A 36 6.42 -6.81 -21.05
CA ASN A 36 6.60 -5.94 -22.22
C ASN A 36 7.12 -4.53 -21.86
N GLY A 37 8.01 -4.42 -20.89
CA GLY A 37 8.57 -3.15 -20.44
C GLY A 37 7.69 -2.36 -19.47
N GLY A 38 6.47 -2.84 -19.19
CA GLY A 38 5.53 -2.28 -18.22
C GLY A 38 4.44 -1.41 -18.84
N ALA A 39 3.19 -1.87 -18.72
CA ALA A 39 2.01 -1.18 -19.26
C ALA A 39 1.80 0.24 -18.67
N GLN A 40 2.31 0.51 -17.47
CA GLN A 40 2.28 1.84 -16.84
C GLN A 40 3.08 2.90 -17.61
N LYS A 41 3.92 2.49 -18.56
CA LYS A 41 4.72 3.39 -19.41
C LYS A 41 4.07 3.64 -20.77
N SER A 42 2.95 2.99 -21.06
CA SER A 42 2.25 3.19 -22.33
C SER A 42 1.70 4.61 -22.45
N PRO A 43 1.66 5.22 -23.66
CA PRO A 43 1.10 6.55 -23.85
C PRO A 43 -0.32 6.69 -23.31
N GLY A 44 -1.16 5.66 -23.49
CA GLY A 44 -2.53 5.65 -23.00
C GLY A 44 -2.64 5.66 -21.48
N TYR A 45 -1.70 5.04 -20.75
CA TYR A 45 -1.69 5.10 -19.29
C TYR A 45 -1.05 6.40 -18.78
N ILE A 46 0.04 6.87 -19.39
CA ILE A 46 0.68 8.15 -19.05
C ILE A 46 -0.30 9.32 -19.18
N ALA A 47 -1.21 9.29 -20.18
CA ALA A 47 -2.25 10.31 -20.32
C ALA A 47 -3.21 10.33 -19.10
N ARG A 48 -3.39 9.21 -18.39
CA ARG A 48 -4.19 9.12 -17.17
C ARG A 48 -3.39 9.46 -15.92
N ASN A 49 -2.20 8.92 -15.81
CA ASN A 49 -1.28 9.19 -14.70
C ASN A 49 0.10 9.53 -15.25
N PRO A 50 0.46 10.82 -15.33
CA PRO A 50 1.75 11.28 -15.86
C PRO A 50 2.97 10.72 -15.10
N GLN A 51 2.80 10.27 -13.87
CA GLN A 51 3.89 9.64 -13.10
C GLN A 51 4.22 8.21 -13.58
N GLY A 52 3.35 7.57 -14.39
CA GLY A 52 3.52 6.18 -14.81
C GLY A 52 3.55 5.19 -13.64
N LEU A 53 2.74 5.44 -12.62
CA LEU A 53 2.63 4.63 -11.40
C LEU A 53 1.20 4.11 -11.20
N VAL A 54 1.04 3.03 -10.48
CA VAL A 54 -0.24 2.54 -9.98
C VAL A 54 -0.29 2.73 -8.46
N PRO A 55 -1.48 2.95 -7.87
CA PRO A 55 -2.80 3.00 -8.48
C PRO A 55 -3.16 4.35 -9.11
N ALA A 56 -4.18 4.31 -9.96
CA ALA A 56 -5.02 5.45 -10.29
C ALA A 56 -6.48 5.02 -10.14
N LEU A 57 -7.34 5.90 -9.65
CA LEU A 57 -8.78 5.67 -9.50
C LEU A 57 -9.54 6.64 -10.40
N GLU A 58 -10.29 6.09 -11.36
CA GLU A 58 -11.21 6.83 -12.21
C GLU A 58 -12.59 6.84 -11.57
N LEU A 59 -13.13 8.02 -11.33
CA LEU A 59 -14.47 8.23 -10.81
C LEU A 59 -15.50 8.16 -11.94
N ASP A 60 -16.77 7.96 -11.61
CA ASP A 60 -17.85 7.84 -12.61
C ASP A 60 -17.98 9.06 -13.52
N GLY A 61 -17.56 10.25 -13.08
CA GLY A 61 -17.47 11.46 -13.89
C GLY A 61 -16.20 11.59 -14.75
N GLY A 62 -15.35 10.55 -14.83
CA GLY A 62 -14.11 10.54 -15.61
C GLY A 62 -12.91 11.23 -14.94
N THR A 63 -13.08 11.80 -13.75
CA THR A 63 -11.96 12.37 -12.99
C THR A 63 -11.01 11.26 -12.53
N ILE A 64 -9.70 11.47 -12.72
CA ILE A 64 -8.66 10.53 -12.32
C ILE A 64 -7.98 11.04 -11.05
N LEU A 65 -8.00 10.22 -10.01
CA LEU A 65 -7.22 10.42 -8.79
C LEU A 65 -5.98 9.55 -8.79
N THR A 66 -4.87 10.09 -8.31
CA THR A 66 -3.59 9.38 -8.21
C THR A 66 -3.03 9.50 -6.80
N GLN A 67 -1.99 8.70 -6.46
CA GLN A 67 -1.42 8.57 -5.13
C GLN A 67 -2.36 7.87 -4.14
N SER A 68 -1.91 6.69 -3.63
CA SER A 68 -2.76 5.84 -2.79
C SER A 68 -3.31 6.54 -1.56
N LEU A 69 -2.53 7.40 -0.90
CA LEU A 69 -3.00 8.15 0.28
C LEU A 69 -4.07 9.16 -0.10
N ALA A 70 -3.85 9.95 -1.16
CA ALA A 70 -4.83 10.94 -1.63
C ALA A 70 -6.15 10.27 -2.08
N ILE A 71 -6.06 9.12 -2.76
CA ILE A 71 -7.23 8.33 -3.12
C ILE A 71 -8.00 7.87 -1.87
N ILE A 72 -7.29 7.34 -0.86
CA ILE A 72 -7.93 6.82 0.35
C ILE A 72 -8.53 7.96 1.19
N GLU A 73 -7.85 9.09 1.31
CA GLU A 73 -8.42 10.27 2.00
C GLU A 73 -9.66 10.80 1.28
N TYR A 74 -9.65 10.87 -0.06
CA TYR A 74 -10.84 11.19 -0.84
C TYR A 74 -11.99 10.20 -0.57
N LEU A 75 -11.70 8.90 -0.54
CA LEU A 75 -12.73 7.88 -0.23
C LEU A 75 -13.26 8.04 1.20
N ASP A 76 -12.42 8.41 2.15
CA ASP A 76 -12.82 8.64 3.54
C ASP A 76 -13.69 9.89 3.72
N GLU A 77 -13.41 10.95 2.95
CA GLU A 77 -14.19 12.17 2.94
C GLU A 77 -15.53 12.02 2.19
N ALA A 78 -15.52 11.37 1.02
CA ALA A 78 -16.70 11.19 0.18
C ALA A 78 -17.64 10.10 0.72
N PHE A 79 -17.12 9.12 1.42
CA PHE A 79 -17.83 7.97 2.01
C PHE A 79 -17.37 7.80 3.46
N PRO A 80 -17.86 8.61 4.40
CA PRO A 80 -17.29 8.75 5.75
C PRO A 80 -17.39 7.49 6.61
N GLU A 81 -18.29 6.55 6.31
CA GLU A 81 -18.48 5.35 7.12
C GLU A 81 -17.97 4.07 6.43
N PRO A 82 -17.25 3.21 7.14
CA PRO A 82 -16.60 3.43 8.44
C PRO A 82 -15.41 4.40 8.30
N PRO A 83 -15.12 5.26 9.30
CA PRO A 83 -14.04 6.25 9.19
C PRO A 83 -12.67 5.57 9.26
N LEU A 84 -11.75 5.97 8.38
CA LEU A 84 -10.35 5.53 8.39
C LEU A 84 -9.43 6.51 9.13
N LEU A 85 -9.90 7.71 9.42
CA LEU A 85 -9.19 8.73 10.17
C LEU A 85 -10.00 9.18 11.39
N PRO A 86 -9.39 9.23 12.59
CA PRO A 86 -10.06 9.72 13.79
C PRO A 86 -10.51 11.18 13.64
N GLN A 87 -11.59 11.58 14.32
CA GLN A 87 -12.03 12.97 14.33
C GLN A 87 -11.09 13.88 15.15
N GLN A 88 -10.54 13.37 16.25
CA GLN A 88 -9.64 14.12 17.11
C GLN A 88 -8.32 14.40 16.37
N SER A 89 -7.89 15.65 16.32
CA SER A 89 -6.80 16.13 15.45
C SER A 89 -5.45 15.50 15.76
N VAL A 90 -5.12 15.29 17.04
CA VAL A 90 -3.83 14.68 17.44
C VAL A 90 -3.82 13.19 17.08
N ALA A 91 -4.90 12.47 17.37
CA ALA A 91 -5.02 11.06 16.98
C ALA A 91 -4.98 10.89 15.44
N ARG A 92 -5.63 11.80 14.70
CA ARG A 92 -5.58 11.83 13.24
C ARG A 92 -4.16 12.06 12.71
N ALA A 93 -3.43 12.99 13.33
CA ALA A 93 -2.04 13.25 12.99
C ALA A 93 -1.15 12.03 13.25
N HIS A 94 -1.39 11.32 14.35
CA HIS A 94 -0.67 10.09 14.69
C HIS A 94 -0.93 8.96 13.67
N VAL A 95 -2.19 8.72 13.28
CA VAL A 95 -2.55 7.76 12.23
C VAL A 95 -1.86 8.10 10.91
N ARG A 96 -1.88 9.37 10.51
CA ARG A 96 -1.18 9.83 9.31
C ARG A 96 0.33 9.65 9.40
N ALA A 97 0.93 9.87 10.56
CA ALA A 97 2.37 9.69 10.75
C ALA A 97 2.79 8.24 10.50
N ILE A 98 2.05 7.26 11.04
CA ILE A 98 2.31 5.83 10.77
C ILE A 98 2.08 5.51 9.28
N ALA A 99 0.98 5.97 8.69
CA ALA A 99 0.67 5.73 7.28
C ALA A 99 1.75 6.32 6.36
N GLN A 100 2.25 7.52 6.66
CA GLN A 100 3.30 8.19 5.90
C GLN A 100 4.67 7.52 6.10
N ALA A 101 5.01 7.06 7.29
CA ALA A 101 6.23 6.29 7.51
C ALA A 101 6.31 5.08 6.56
N VAL A 102 5.17 4.42 6.31
CA VAL A 102 5.10 3.35 5.30
C VAL A 102 5.13 3.90 3.88
N ALA A 103 4.25 4.87 3.57
CA ALA A 103 3.97 5.27 2.19
C ALA A 103 4.99 6.25 1.62
N CYS A 104 5.67 7.06 2.46
CA CYS A 104 6.60 8.10 2.05
C CYS A 104 8.06 7.77 2.39
N ASP A 105 8.32 6.93 3.40
CA ASP A 105 9.70 6.65 3.82
C ASP A 105 10.17 5.23 3.45
N ILE A 106 9.32 4.19 3.57
CA ILE A 106 9.70 2.80 3.21
C ILE A 106 9.40 2.51 1.74
N HIS A 107 8.13 2.64 1.33
CA HIS A 107 7.66 2.22 0.02
C HIS A 107 8.39 2.88 -1.16
N PRO A 108 8.68 4.19 -1.16
CA PRO A 108 9.35 4.83 -2.30
C PRO A 108 10.77 4.30 -2.53
N LEU A 109 11.50 3.96 -1.47
CA LEU A 109 12.85 3.40 -1.55
C LEU A 109 12.85 1.97 -2.13
N ASN A 110 11.76 1.25 -1.93
CA ASN A 110 11.56 -0.12 -2.40
C ASN A 110 10.68 -0.23 -3.66
N ASN A 111 10.33 0.93 -4.27
CA ASN A 111 9.55 0.95 -5.49
C ASN A 111 10.31 0.32 -6.66
N LEU A 112 9.59 -0.38 -7.54
CA LEU A 112 10.14 -1.06 -8.71
C LEU A 112 11.09 -0.17 -9.54
N ARG A 113 10.77 1.12 -9.71
CA ARG A 113 11.63 2.06 -10.46
C ARG A 113 12.99 2.27 -9.80
N VAL A 114 13.04 2.28 -8.46
CA VAL A 114 14.30 2.42 -7.70
C VAL A 114 15.11 1.12 -7.84
N LEU A 115 14.47 -0.04 -7.65
CA LEU A 115 15.15 -1.33 -7.79
C LEU A 115 15.68 -1.55 -9.21
N GLN A 116 14.94 -1.12 -10.24
CA GLN A 116 15.41 -1.14 -11.62
C GLN A 116 16.58 -0.19 -11.85
N TYR A 117 16.57 1.00 -11.24
CA TYR A 117 17.67 1.95 -11.33
C TYR A 117 18.96 1.39 -10.68
N LEU A 118 18.84 0.81 -9.48
CA LEU A 118 19.96 0.14 -8.81
C LEU A 118 20.58 -0.94 -9.70
N ARG A 119 19.75 -1.80 -10.31
CA ARG A 119 20.23 -2.89 -11.18
C ARG A 119 20.83 -2.39 -12.48
N HIS A 120 20.10 -1.55 -13.22
CA HIS A 120 20.45 -1.25 -14.62
C HIS A 120 21.30 0.00 -14.81
N ARG A 121 21.29 0.92 -13.85
CA ARG A 121 22.07 2.16 -13.92
C ARG A 121 23.27 2.17 -12.97
N MET A 122 23.10 1.59 -11.79
CA MET A 122 24.17 1.51 -10.79
C MET A 122 24.90 0.16 -10.81
N GLY A 123 24.48 -0.79 -11.66
CA GLY A 123 25.16 -2.08 -11.84
C GLY A 123 25.10 -3.00 -10.63
N GLN A 124 24.13 -2.80 -9.72
CA GLN A 124 24.00 -3.63 -8.54
C GLN A 124 23.45 -5.02 -8.90
N ASP A 125 24.01 -6.05 -8.31
CA ASP A 125 23.53 -7.42 -8.46
C ASP A 125 22.21 -7.67 -7.69
N LYS A 126 21.68 -8.86 -7.82
CA LYS A 126 20.41 -9.23 -7.16
C LYS A 126 20.54 -9.18 -5.65
N GLU A 127 21.64 -9.64 -5.10
CA GLU A 127 21.87 -9.70 -3.64
C GLU A 127 21.94 -8.31 -3.02
N ALA A 128 22.67 -7.38 -3.63
CA ALA A 128 22.72 -5.99 -3.19
C ALA A 128 21.36 -5.28 -3.23
N VAL A 129 20.57 -5.54 -4.29
CA VAL A 129 19.22 -4.97 -4.41
C VAL A 129 18.26 -5.57 -3.37
N GLU A 130 18.37 -6.85 -3.06
CA GLU A 130 17.57 -7.48 -2.00
C GLU A 130 18.00 -7.01 -0.60
N ALA A 131 19.31 -6.82 -0.38
CA ALA A 131 19.82 -6.23 0.86
C ALA A 131 19.31 -4.80 1.06
N TRP A 132 19.32 -3.98 0.01
CA TRP A 132 18.69 -2.65 0.01
C TRP A 132 17.21 -2.72 0.43
N TYR A 133 16.45 -3.62 -0.20
CA TYR A 133 15.02 -3.77 0.06
C TYR A 133 14.73 -4.14 1.52
N ARG A 134 15.46 -5.14 2.05
CA ARG A 134 15.35 -5.59 3.44
C ARG A 134 15.75 -4.49 4.43
N HIS A 135 16.85 -3.78 4.15
CA HIS A 135 17.35 -2.71 5.01
C HIS A 135 16.28 -1.66 5.31
N TRP A 136 15.61 -1.15 4.28
CA TRP A 136 14.62 -0.09 4.46
C TRP A 136 13.34 -0.57 5.13
N ILE A 137 12.94 -1.82 4.95
CA ILE A 137 11.82 -2.38 5.71
C ILE A 137 12.19 -2.55 7.18
N VAL A 138 13.33 -3.16 7.49
CA VAL A 138 13.78 -3.40 8.87
C VAL A 138 13.93 -2.08 9.63
N SER A 139 14.57 -1.09 9.01
CA SER A 139 14.71 0.24 9.60
C SER A 139 13.36 0.90 9.90
N GLY A 140 12.45 0.90 8.91
CA GLY A 140 11.13 1.48 9.07
C GLY A 140 10.25 0.73 10.06
N PHE A 141 10.28 -0.62 10.05
CA PHE A 141 9.52 -1.42 11.01
C PHE A 141 10.00 -1.24 12.44
N GLY A 142 11.31 -1.04 12.66
CA GLY A 142 11.84 -0.70 13.98
C GLY A 142 11.29 0.60 14.58
N ALA A 143 10.98 1.58 13.72
CA ALA A 143 10.32 2.82 14.12
C ALA A 143 8.80 2.61 14.31
N ILE A 144 8.13 2.00 13.34
CA ILE A 144 6.68 1.77 13.35
C ILE A 144 6.26 0.90 14.55
N GLU A 145 7.02 -0.13 14.90
CA GLU A 145 6.76 -0.97 16.06
C GLU A 145 6.61 -0.16 17.39
N LYS A 146 7.37 0.95 17.50
CA LYS A 146 7.30 1.85 18.66
C LYS A 146 6.15 2.85 18.57
N MET A 147 5.64 3.10 17.37
CA MET A 147 4.53 4.04 17.13
C MET A 147 3.16 3.38 17.27
N ILE A 148 3.06 2.07 17.04
CA ILE A 148 1.81 1.30 17.13
C ILE A 148 1.39 1.15 18.60
N GLY A 149 0.08 1.28 18.85
CA GLY A 149 -0.54 1.01 20.16
C GLY A 149 -0.57 -0.48 20.53
N GLU A 150 -1.20 -0.79 21.67
CA GLU A 150 -1.31 -2.16 22.18
C GLU A 150 -2.71 -2.78 21.94
N ASP A 151 -3.62 -2.02 21.31
CA ASP A 151 -5.04 -2.38 21.14
C ASP A 151 -5.33 -3.35 19.98
N GLY A 152 -4.29 -3.83 19.30
CA GLY A 152 -4.40 -4.81 18.20
C GLY A 152 -4.41 -4.22 16.81
N PHE A 153 -4.78 -2.94 16.63
CA PHE A 153 -4.60 -2.16 15.41
C PHE A 153 -3.50 -1.09 15.59
N CYS A 154 -3.11 -0.42 14.52
CA CYS A 154 -2.04 0.57 14.58
C CYS A 154 -2.34 1.71 15.56
N ALA A 155 -3.60 2.16 15.63
CA ALA A 155 -3.99 3.26 16.49
C ALA A 155 -5.45 3.09 16.96
N GLY A 156 -5.62 2.76 18.23
CA GLY A 156 -6.94 2.50 18.83
C GLY A 156 -7.49 1.11 18.48
N GLY A 157 -8.73 0.86 18.89
CA GLY A 157 -9.37 -0.46 18.80
C GLY A 157 -10.09 -0.72 17.46
N GLN A 158 -9.77 -0.01 16.38
CA GLN A 158 -10.41 -0.13 15.08
C GLN A 158 -9.43 0.08 13.92
N VAL A 159 -9.81 -0.40 12.74
CA VAL A 159 -9.02 -0.19 11.51
C VAL A 159 -8.92 1.30 11.19
N THR A 160 -7.71 1.73 10.83
CA THR A 160 -7.42 3.09 10.40
C THR A 160 -6.61 3.10 9.09
N LEU A 161 -6.37 4.28 8.53
CA LEU A 161 -5.47 4.47 7.39
C LEU A 161 -4.06 3.88 7.64
N ALA A 162 -3.61 3.86 8.91
CA ALA A 162 -2.32 3.28 9.26
C ALA A 162 -2.27 1.77 8.99
N ASP A 163 -3.32 1.05 9.36
CA ASP A 163 -3.47 -0.41 9.12
C ASP A 163 -3.54 -0.70 7.62
N VAL A 164 -4.32 0.10 6.88
CA VAL A 164 -4.45 0.02 5.42
C VAL A 164 -3.09 0.19 4.73
N CYS A 165 -2.20 1.02 5.29
CA CYS A 165 -0.86 1.21 4.76
C CYS A 165 0.12 0.11 5.20
N LEU A 166 0.04 -0.33 6.45
CA LEU A 166 1.00 -1.26 7.03
C LEU A 166 0.85 -2.68 6.49
N VAL A 167 -0.37 -3.20 6.37
CA VAL A 167 -0.61 -4.59 5.93
C VAL A 167 0.02 -4.90 4.56
N PRO A 168 -0.12 -4.07 3.51
CA PRO A 168 0.61 -4.29 2.26
C PRO A 168 2.14 -4.25 2.39
N GLN A 169 2.66 -3.53 3.38
CA GLN A 169 4.10 -3.50 3.63
C GLN A 169 4.57 -4.75 4.37
N ILE A 170 3.74 -5.31 5.27
CA ILE A 170 3.99 -6.61 5.91
C ILE A 170 4.02 -7.72 4.84
N PHE A 171 3.10 -7.71 3.89
CA PHE A 171 3.12 -8.64 2.74
C PHE A 171 4.46 -8.56 1.98
N ASN A 172 5.01 -7.36 1.76
CA ASN A 172 6.32 -7.21 1.16
C ASN A 172 7.44 -7.78 2.03
N ALA A 173 7.39 -7.56 3.35
CA ALA A 173 8.37 -8.12 4.28
C ALA A 173 8.37 -9.66 4.23
N ARG A 174 7.20 -10.28 4.21
CA ARG A 174 7.04 -11.74 4.06
C ARG A 174 7.65 -12.25 2.75
N ARG A 175 7.41 -11.56 1.63
CA ARG A 175 7.99 -11.92 0.32
C ARG A 175 9.51 -11.89 0.27
N TYR A 176 10.13 -11.06 1.09
CA TYR A 176 11.59 -10.95 1.21
C TYR A 176 12.14 -11.71 2.43
N GLU A 177 11.32 -12.59 3.02
CA GLU A 177 11.68 -13.48 4.12
C GLU A 177 12.30 -12.72 5.32
N ILE A 178 11.78 -11.51 5.58
CA ILE A 178 12.19 -10.73 6.74
C ILE A 178 11.58 -11.36 7.99
N ASP A 179 12.43 -11.64 8.99
CA ASP A 179 11.95 -12.11 10.29
C ASP A 179 11.14 -11.02 11.00
N LEU A 180 9.89 -11.34 11.32
CA LEU A 180 8.98 -10.46 12.04
C LEU A 180 8.90 -10.75 13.53
N ALA A 181 9.69 -11.70 14.07
CA ALA A 181 9.72 -11.99 15.50
C ALA A 181 10.08 -10.75 16.37
N PRO A 182 10.98 -9.83 15.91
CA PRO A 182 11.29 -8.61 16.65
C PRO A 182 10.16 -7.56 16.70
N TYR A 183 9.07 -7.76 15.95
CA TYR A 183 7.98 -6.79 15.77
C TYR A 183 6.63 -7.37 16.22
N PRO A 184 6.41 -7.61 17.53
CA PRO A 184 5.19 -8.26 18.02
C PRO A 184 3.90 -7.45 17.77
N ARG A 185 3.96 -6.10 17.83
CA ARG A 185 2.79 -5.25 17.54
C ARG A 185 2.43 -5.28 16.05
N ILE A 186 3.41 -5.20 15.16
CA ILE A 186 3.21 -5.34 13.71
C ILE A 186 2.58 -6.70 13.37
N ARG A 187 3.06 -7.79 13.99
CA ARG A 187 2.48 -9.13 13.82
C ARG A 187 1.04 -9.20 14.29
N ARG A 188 0.72 -8.53 15.40
CA ARG A 188 -0.64 -8.46 15.91
C ARG A 188 -1.56 -7.71 14.96
N VAL A 189 -1.11 -6.60 14.37
CA VAL A 189 -1.86 -5.88 13.32
C VAL A 189 -2.12 -6.78 12.11
N GLU A 190 -1.12 -7.55 11.67
CA GLU A 190 -1.26 -8.52 10.58
C GLU A 190 -2.37 -9.54 10.88
N GLU A 191 -2.37 -10.12 12.08
CA GLU A 191 -3.35 -11.09 12.54
C GLU A 191 -4.77 -10.49 12.59
N MET A 192 -4.92 -9.37 13.27
CA MET A 192 -6.21 -8.70 13.44
C MET A 192 -6.82 -8.27 12.09
N CYS A 193 -6.03 -7.64 11.24
CA CYS A 193 -6.47 -7.23 9.91
C CYS A 193 -6.75 -8.43 8.99
N GLY A 194 -5.96 -9.50 9.09
CA GLY A 194 -6.13 -10.72 8.32
C GLY A 194 -7.46 -11.43 8.54
N ALA A 195 -8.07 -11.26 9.71
CA ALA A 195 -9.40 -11.78 10.04
C ALA A 195 -10.55 -10.97 9.40
N ILE A 196 -10.27 -9.79 8.85
CA ILE A 196 -11.27 -8.90 8.24
C ILE A 196 -11.37 -9.19 6.74
N ALA A 197 -12.57 -9.52 6.25
CA ALA A 197 -12.83 -9.87 4.85
C ALA A 197 -12.28 -8.83 3.86
N ALA A 198 -12.41 -7.52 4.17
CA ALA A 198 -11.93 -6.44 3.32
C ALA A 198 -10.43 -6.51 3.02
N PHE A 199 -9.61 -6.95 3.97
CA PHE A 199 -8.17 -7.18 3.79
C PHE A 199 -7.89 -8.49 3.06
N ALA A 200 -8.58 -9.56 3.47
CA ALA A 200 -8.41 -10.89 2.87
C ALA A 200 -8.75 -10.88 1.37
N ASP A 201 -9.85 -10.24 0.98
CA ASP A 201 -10.30 -10.16 -0.41
C ASP A 201 -9.41 -9.22 -1.27
N ALA A 202 -8.81 -8.20 -0.65
CA ALA A 202 -7.83 -7.33 -1.30
C ALA A 202 -6.44 -7.98 -1.49
N HIS A 203 -6.18 -9.15 -0.87
CA HIS A 203 -4.87 -9.79 -0.89
C HIS A 203 -4.38 -10.06 -2.33
N PRO A 204 -3.09 -9.86 -2.62
CA PRO A 204 -2.54 -10.04 -3.97
C PRO A 204 -2.87 -11.40 -4.61
N SER A 205 -2.84 -12.49 -3.86
CA SER A 205 -3.13 -13.84 -4.38
C SER A 205 -4.60 -14.07 -4.76
N ARG A 206 -5.51 -13.19 -4.33
CA ARG A 206 -6.93 -13.27 -4.66
C ARG A 206 -7.33 -12.39 -5.83
N GLN A 207 -6.38 -11.62 -6.38
CA GLN A 207 -6.70 -10.72 -7.50
C GLN A 207 -6.77 -11.50 -8.82
N PRO A 208 -7.67 -11.12 -9.74
CA PRO A 208 -7.83 -11.82 -11.02
C PRO A 208 -6.59 -11.82 -11.91
N ASP A 209 -5.67 -10.85 -11.72
CA ASP A 209 -4.39 -10.75 -12.43
C ASP A 209 -3.22 -11.40 -11.66
N ALA A 210 -3.49 -12.18 -10.60
CA ALA A 210 -2.45 -12.89 -9.83
C ALA A 210 -1.74 -13.96 -10.68
N GLU A 211 -0.43 -14.11 -10.47
CA GLU A 211 0.47 -15.05 -11.17
C GLU A 211 1.16 -15.98 -10.18
#